data_73065873735a7d3e8e37bd51ae605b9c
#
_entry.id   73065873735a7d3e8e37bd51ae605b9c
#
_cell.length_a   1.000
_cell.length_b   1.000
_cell.length_c   1.000
_cell.angle_alpha   90.00
_cell.angle_beta   90.00
_cell.angle_gamma   90.00
#
_symmetry.space_group_name_H-M   'P 1'
#
loop_
_entity.id
_entity.type
_entity.pdbx_description
1 polymer ?
#
loop_
_entity_poly.entity_id
_entity_poly.type
_entity_poly.pdbx_seq_one_letter_code
_entity_poly.pdbx_strand_id
1 'polypeptide(L)'
;TADIDLSGFKNNSWVPIGNATGPGGTGRTFDGIYDGNGFRIKNFVFEDTTRKYYGLFGLLSESAVIKNLTLDKSCSVTARTYVGGLVSRAAGATLINCTSYATVYAAGSAGEIPYPRVGGLAAEGHTFINCTNYGSVKANPDSSGFSSPGGYGAGGIACIARVMIGCANYGSVVAGGQAGGVG
;
A
#
# COMPACT_ATOMS: atom_id res chain seq x y z
N THR A 1 0.44 24.82 8.16
CA THR A 1 -0.13 23.68 7.46
C THR A 1 0.35 23.71 6.02
N ALA A 2 1.11 22.71 5.62
CA ALA A 2 1.76 22.58 4.33
C ALA A 2 1.91 21.10 3.97
N ASP A 3 2.28 20.82 2.73
CA ASP A 3 2.71 19.49 2.31
C ASP A 3 3.88 19.00 3.18
N ILE A 4 3.95 17.70 3.40
CA ILE A 4 5.01 17.07 4.17
C ILE A 4 6.06 16.53 3.19
N ASP A 5 7.29 17.01 3.31
CA ASP A 5 8.43 16.54 2.53
C ASP A 5 9.25 15.54 3.35
N LEU A 6 9.35 14.30 2.86
CA LEU A 6 10.10 13.23 3.50
C LEU A 6 11.49 13.01 2.89
N SER A 7 12.01 13.95 2.10
CA SER A 7 13.36 13.86 1.50
C SER A 7 14.49 13.76 2.53
N GLY A 8 14.22 14.13 3.78
CA GLY A 8 15.14 13.95 4.90
C GLY A 8 15.33 12.50 5.37
N PHE A 9 14.39 11.60 5.06
CA PHE A 9 14.47 10.19 5.41
C PHE A 9 15.22 9.42 4.31
N LYS A 10 16.54 9.36 4.44
CA LYS A 10 17.42 8.66 3.48
C LYS A 10 17.71 7.23 3.91
N ASN A 11 18.19 6.41 2.96
CA ASN A 11 18.68 5.07 3.23
C ASN A 11 17.63 4.15 3.89
N ASN A 12 16.37 4.26 3.45
CA ASN A 12 15.27 3.45 3.98
C ASN A 12 15.07 3.60 5.51
N SER A 13 15.35 4.77 6.04
CA SER A 13 15.23 5.04 7.48
C SER A 13 13.81 5.26 7.97
N TRP A 14 12.83 5.35 7.05
CA TRP A 14 11.43 5.44 7.45
C TRP A 14 10.97 4.18 8.17
N VAL A 15 10.39 4.35 9.33
CA VAL A 15 9.68 3.28 10.04
C VAL A 15 8.19 3.52 9.86
N PRO A 16 7.43 2.59 9.26
CA PRO A 16 6.01 2.78 9.05
C PRO A 16 5.25 3.10 10.33
N ILE A 17 4.30 4.02 10.24
CA ILE A 17 3.38 4.31 11.34
C ILE A 17 2.49 3.09 11.56
N GLY A 18 2.45 2.54 12.78
CA GLY A 18 1.85 1.22 12.99
C GLY A 18 2.75 0.12 12.43
N ASN A 19 3.83 -0.18 13.16
CA ASN A 19 4.92 -1.02 12.69
C ASN A 19 4.57 -2.52 12.66
N ALA A 20 4.83 -3.17 11.53
CA ALA A 20 4.60 -4.60 11.27
C ALA A 20 5.89 -5.43 11.27
N THR A 21 6.76 -5.26 12.25
CA THR A 21 8.07 -5.97 12.31
C THR A 21 8.01 -7.36 12.94
N GLY A 22 6.91 -7.71 13.58
CA GLY A 22 6.76 -9.02 14.22
C GLY A 22 6.54 -10.17 13.21
N PRO A 23 6.70 -11.43 13.67
CA PRO A 23 6.41 -12.60 12.85
C PRO A 23 4.97 -12.56 12.28
N GLY A 24 4.82 -12.90 10.99
CA GLY A 24 3.52 -12.87 10.33
C GLY A 24 2.93 -11.46 10.10
N GLY A 25 3.74 -10.40 10.26
CA GLY A 25 3.28 -9.03 10.12
C GLY A 25 2.50 -8.53 11.33
N THR A 26 2.79 -9.06 12.50
CA THR A 26 2.26 -8.57 13.77
C THR A 26 3.11 -7.41 14.30
N GLY A 27 2.50 -6.52 15.06
CA GLY A 27 3.19 -5.38 15.63
C GLY A 27 2.21 -4.38 16.24
N ARG A 28 2.69 -3.16 16.48
CA ARG A 28 1.83 -2.08 16.95
C ARG A 28 0.98 -1.55 15.80
N THR A 29 -0.31 -1.52 15.98
CA THR A 29 -1.22 -0.90 15.02
C THR A 29 -1.31 0.61 15.25
N PHE A 30 -1.52 1.37 14.19
CA PHE A 30 -2.04 2.72 14.32
C PHE A 30 -3.54 2.62 14.59
N ASP A 31 -3.99 3.28 15.66
CA ASP A 31 -5.35 3.21 16.17
C ASP A 31 -5.93 4.62 16.36
N GLY A 32 -6.05 5.34 15.29
CA GLY A 32 -6.50 6.72 15.35
C GLY A 32 -7.03 7.22 14.02
N ILE A 33 -7.30 8.51 13.98
CA ILE A 33 -7.69 9.22 12.77
C ILE A 33 -6.49 10.03 12.29
N TYR A 34 -6.03 9.77 11.08
CA TYR A 34 -5.08 10.62 10.39
C TYR A 34 -5.81 11.39 9.30
N ASP A 35 -5.89 12.71 9.47
CA ASP A 35 -6.47 13.62 8.48
C ASP A 35 -5.36 14.39 7.78
N GLY A 36 -5.13 14.08 6.51
CA GLY A 36 -4.16 14.79 5.68
C GLY A 36 -4.61 16.20 5.31
N ASN A 37 -5.86 16.56 5.62
CA ASN A 37 -6.44 17.89 5.37
C ASN A 37 -6.21 18.42 3.94
N GLY A 38 -6.16 17.52 2.96
CA GLY A 38 -5.91 17.83 1.55
C GLY A 38 -4.44 18.06 1.20
N PHE A 39 -3.51 17.96 2.15
CA PHE A 39 -2.08 18.09 1.91
C PHE A 39 -1.47 16.82 1.32
N ARG A 40 -0.24 16.97 0.80
CA ARG A 40 0.50 15.90 0.14
C ARG A 40 1.68 15.44 0.97
N ILE A 41 1.97 14.16 0.86
CA ILE A 41 3.28 13.60 1.22
C ILE A 41 4.13 13.59 -0.04
N LYS A 42 5.34 14.15 0.03
CA LYS A 42 6.30 14.23 -1.06
C LYS A 42 7.59 13.52 -0.69
N ASN A 43 8.29 12.99 -1.71
CA ASN A 43 9.61 12.41 -1.57
C ASN A 43 9.67 11.24 -0.56
N PHE A 44 8.56 10.53 -0.36
CA PHE A 44 8.54 9.27 0.37
C PHE A 44 9.11 8.18 -0.55
N VAL A 45 10.40 7.93 -0.43
CA VAL A 45 11.12 6.93 -1.23
C VAL A 45 11.64 5.84 -0.31
N PHE A 46 11.19 4.63 -0.56
CA PHE A 46 11.61 3.43 0.17
C PHE A 46 11.93 2.30 -0.81
N GLU A 47 13.10 1.69 -0.68
CA GLU A 47 13.54 0.58 -1.50
C GLU A 47 14.30 -0.45 -0.66
N ASP A 48 13.59 -1.47 -0.15
CA ASP A 48 14.20 -2.59 0.57
C ASP A 48 13.43 -3.88 0.29
N THR A 49 13.95 -4.68 -0.61
CA THR A 49 13.35 -5.95 -1.03
C THR A 49 13.43 -7.05 0.03
N THR A 50 14.00 -6.79 1.20
CA THR A 50 14.00 -7.71 2.35
C THR A 50 12.80 -7.48 3.27
N ARG A 51 12.19 -6.30 3.26
CA ARG A 51 11.04 -5.95 4.09
C ARG A 51 9.74 -6.50 3.53
N LYS A 52 8.96 -7.16 4.38
CA LYS A 52 7.74 -7.87 3.97
C LYS A 52 6.47 -7.01 4.02
N TYR A 53 6.38 -6.09 4.96
CA TYR A 53 5.17 -5.29 5.22
C TYR A 53 5.53 -3.82 5.19
N TYR A 54 5.16 -3.10 4.12
CA TYR A 54 5.63 -1.73 3.97
C TYR A 54 4.63 -0.78 3.28
N GLY A 55 4.69 0.47 3.71
CA GLY A 55 3.94 1.61 3.25
C GLY A 55 4.24 2.81 4.15
N LEU A 56 3.59 3.94 3.95
CA LEU A 56 3.68 5.07 4.89
C LEU A 56 3.16 4.64 6.28
N PHE A 57 2.05 3.89 6.28
CA PHE A 57 1.53 3.17 7.43
C PHE A 57 1.79 1.67 7.26
N GLY A 58 2.16 0.99 8.34
CA GLY A 58 2.33 -0.46 8.37
C GLY A 58 1.01 -1.18 8.62
N LEU A 59 0.59 -1.21 9.88
CA LEU A 59 -0.65 -1.86 10.32
C LEU A 59 -1.64 -0.82 10.83
N LEU A 60 -2.89 -0.93 10.39
CA LEU A 60 -4.01 -0.17 10.94
C LEU A 60 -4.92 -1.10 11.73
N SER A 61 -5.45 -0.61 12.86
CA SER A 61 -6.52 -1.28 13.62
C SER A 61 -7.86 -1.17 12.91
N GLU A 62 -8.87 -1.86 13.42
CA GLU A 62 -10.23 -1.82 12.88
C GLU A 62 -10.90 -0.43 13.00
N SER A 63 -10.53 0.33 14.03
CA SER A 63 -11.05 1.68 14.29
C SER A 63 -10.30 2.80 13.54
N ALA A 64 -9.16 2.48 12.92
CA ALA A 64 -8.34 3.49 12.28
C ALA A 64 -9.00 4.08 11.03
N VAL A 65 -8.82 5.39 10.85
CA VAL A 65 -9.26 6.13 9.67
C VAL A 65 -8.10 6.94 9.10
N ILE A 66 -7.82 6.76 7.82
CA ILE A 66 -6.91 7.63 7.06
C ILE A 66 -7.76 8.41 6.06
N LYS A 67 -7.68 9.72 6.07
CA LYS A 67 -8.51 10.50 5.16
C LYS A 67 -7.81 11.75 4.60
N ASN A 68 -8.31 12.21 3.43
CA ASN A 68 -7.91 13.46 2.80
C ASN A 68 -6.39 13.56 2.58
N LEU A 69 -5.74 12.47 2.19
CA LEU A 69 -4.28 12.37 2.06
C LEU A 69 -3.90 12.02 0.62
N THR A 70 -2.90 12.71 0.10
CA THR A 70 -2.34 12.45 -1.22
C THR A 70 -0.88 12.04 -1.13
N LEU A 71 -0.50 10.93 -1.78
CA LEU A 71 0.90 10.65 -2.11
C LEU A 71 1.25 11.28 -3.45
N ASP A 72 2.26 12.14 -3.46
CA ASP A 72 2.75 12.80 -4.66
C ASP A 72 3.48 11.82 -5.59
N LYS A 73 3.63 12.21 -6.86
CA LYS A 73 4.37 11.43 -7.87
C LYS A 73 5.86 11.25 -7.58
N SER A 74 6.43 12.04 -6.67
CA SER A 74 7.78 11.89 -6.17
C SER A 74 7.93 10.74 -5.17
N CYS A 75 6.85 10.06 -4.80
CA CYS A 75 6.85 8.95 -3.87
C CYS A 75 7.03 7.62 -4.60
N SER A 76 7.80 6.71 -4.01
CA SER A 76 7.95 5.33 -4.48
C SER A 76 8.16 4.37 -3.32
N VAL A 77 7.52 3.21 -3.38
CA VAL A 77 7.63 2.18 -2.34
C VAL A 77 7.94 0.84 -3.00
N THR A 78 9.14 0.33 -2.71
CA THR A 78 9.57 -1.00 -3.14
C THR A 78 9.87 -1.85 -1.91
N ALA A 79 9.14 -2.94 -1.76
CA ALA A 79 9.38 -3.90 -0.68
C ALA A 79 9.08 -5.32 -1.15
N ARG A 80 9.11 -6.31 -0.24
CA ARG A 80 9.07 -7.72 -0.65
C ARG A 80 7.67 -8.25 -0.92
N THR A 81 6.74 -8.15 0.03
CA THR A 81 5.45 -8.86 -0.09
C THR A 81 4.22 -7.96 0.06
N TYR A 82 3.89 -7.49 1.24
CA TYR A 82 2.70 -6.65 1.47
C TYR A 82 3.05 -5.17 1.29
N VAL A 83 2.88 -4.67 0.09
CA VAL A 83 3.35 -3.32 -0.28
C VAL A 83 2.17 -2.44 -0.67
N GLY A 84 1.96 -1.38 0.06
CA GLY A 84 1.00 -0.35 -0.29
C GLY A 84 1.65 1.02 -0.33
N GLY A 85 1.18 1.90 -1.18
CA GLY A 85 1.66 3.27 -1.17
C GLY A 85 1.40 3.95 0.17
N LEU A 86 0.17 3.90 0.65
CA LEU A 86 -0.20 4.43 1.96
C LEU A 86 -0.10 3.38 3.07
N VAL A 87 -0.68 2.19 2.87
CA VAL A 87 -0.89 1.22 3.95
C VAL A 87 -0.43 -0.17 3.52
N SER A 88 0.34 -0.85 4.36
CA SER A 88 0.61 -2.26 4.14
C SER A 88 -0.65 -3.10 4.42
N ARG A 89 -1.17 -3.08 5.64
CA ARG A 89 -2.37 -3.85 6.03
C ARG A 89 -3.34 -3.03 6.87
N ALA A 90 -4.59 -3.04 6.45
CA ALA A 90 -5.70 -2.36 7.13
C ALA A 90 -6.82 -3.37 7.43
N ALA A 91 -6.70 -4.12 8.52
CA ALA A 91 -7.54 -5.27 8.84
C ALA A 91 -9.04 -4.95 9.06
N GLY A 92 -9.41 -3.71 9.29
CA GLY A 92 -10.80 -3.25 9.48
C GLY A 92 -10.95 -1.76 9.21
N ALA A 93 -9.83 -1.09 9.00
CA ALA A 93 -9.73 0.36 8.86
C ALA A 93 -10.43 0.91 7.61
N THR A 94 -10.71 2.21 7.65
CA THR A 94 -11.32 2.94 6.54
C THR A 94 -10.36 3.98 5.96
N LEU A 95 -10.23 3.98 4.63
CA LEU A 95 -9.54 5.02 3.87
C LEU A 95 -10.58 5.86 3.12
N ILE A 96 -10.53 7.20 3.27
CA ILE A 96 -11.52 8.12 2.69
C ILE A 96 -10.81 9.24 1.93
N ASN A 97 -11.22 9.52 0.69
CA ASN A 97 -10.70 10.63 -0.11
C ASN A 97 -9.16 10.61 -0.21
N CYS A 98 -8.57 9.42 -0.31
CA CYS A 98 -7.13 9.27 -0.43
C CYS A 98 -6.73 9.09 -1.89
N THR A 99 -5.63 9.74 -2.29
CA THR A 99 -5.11 9.66 -3.67
C THR A 99 -3.64 9.23 -3.67
N SER A 100 -3.28 8.34 -4.58
CA SER A 100 -1.88 7.93 -4.79
C SER A 100 -1.45 8.23 -6.22
N TYR A 101 -0.31 8.92 -6.36
CA TYR A 101 0.46 9.04 -7.61
C TYR A 101 1.77 8.25 -7.52
N ALA A 102 2.00 7.53 -6.44
CA ALA A 102 3.25 6.83 -6.17
C ALA A 102 3.47 5.62 -7.09
N THR A 103 4.74 5.29 -7.33
CA THR A 103 5.10 3.99 -7.88
C THR A 103 5.22 2.98 -6.75
N VAL A 104 4.51 1.85 -6.85
CA VAL A 104 4.47 0.82 -5.80
C VAL A 104 4.86 -0.53 -6.40
N TYR A 105 5.88 -1.18 -5.82
CA TYR A 105 6.40 -2.44 -6.33
C TYR A 105 6.60 -3.48 -5.23
N ALA A 106 6.04 -4.67 -5.43
CA ALA A 106 6.32 -5.85 -4.62
C ALA A 106 7.30 -6.77 -5.34
N ALA A 107 8.52 -6.90 -4.78
CA ALA A 107 9.64 -7.62 -5.39
C ALA A 107 9.66 -9.13 -5.05
N GLY A 108 8.75 -9.62 -4.21
CA GLY A 108 8.72 -11.01 -3.79
C GLY A 108 8.49 -11.98 -4.94
N SER A 109 9.08 -13.17 -4.82
CA SER A 109 9.05 -14.22 -5.85
C SER A 109 7.94 -15.23 -5.58
N ALA A 110 7.66 -16.07 -6.57
CA ALA A 110 6.79 -17.23 -6.44
C ALA A 110 7.28 -18.17 -5.31
N GLY A 111 6.35 -18.71 -4.53
CA GLY A 111 6.66 -19.61 -3.41
C GLY A 111 6.96 -18.93 -2.09
N GLU A 112 7.02 -17.61 -2.03
CA GLU A 112 7.16 -16.90 -0.76
C GLU A 112 5.89 -16.92 0.08
N ILE A 113 6.06 -17.07 1.38
CA ILE A 113 4.99 -16.96 2.36
C ILE A 113 5.30 -15.80 3.30
N PRO A 114 4.44 -14.81 3.48
CA PRO A 114 3.18 -14.57 2.74
C PRO A 114 3.43 -14.15 1.28
N TYR A 115 2.45 -14.45 0.45
CA TYR A 115 2.47 -14.14 -0.97
C TYR A 115 2.53 -12.64 -1.27
N PRO A 116 3.25 -12.21 -2.33
CA PRO A 116 3.29 -10.80 -2.70
C PRO A 116 1.90 -10.24 -3.01
N ARG A 117 1.55 -9.17 -2.32
CA ARG A 117 0.35 -8.37 -2.53
C ARG A 117 0.76 -6.92 -2.63
N VAL A 118 0.32 -6.26 -3.67
CA VAL A 118 0.65 -4.85 -3.88
C VAL A 118 -0.60 -4.06 -4.26
N GLY A 119 -0.71 -2.87 -3.73
CA GLY A 119 -1.79 -1.94 -4.09
C GLY A 119 -1.33 -0.50 -4.13
N GLY A 120 -1.94 0.29 -4.97
CA GLY A 120 -1.60 1.70 -5.11
C GLY A 120 -1.78 2.48 -3.81
N LEU A 121 -2.79 2.14 -3.02
CA LEU A 121 -3.01 2.67 -1.69
C LEU A 121 -2.71 1.64 -0.61
N ALA A 122 -3.21 0.40 -0.73
CA ALA A 122 -3.00 -0.62 0.30
C ALA A 122 -2.73 -2.00 -0.30
N ALA A 123 -1.87 -2.81 0.34
CA ALA A 123 -1.76 -4.22 -0.03
C ALA A 123 -3.02 -4.99 0.37
N GLU A 124 -3.46 -4.83 1.61
CA GLU A 124 -4.74 -5.31 2.11
C GLU A 124 -5.50 -4.19 2.80
N GLY A 125 -6.78 -4.04 2.50
CA GLY A 125 -7.65 -3.06 3.13
C GLY A 125 -9.04 -3.60 3.40
N HIS A 126 -9.81 -2.84 4.16
CA HIS A 126 -11.21 -3.18 4.42
C HIS A 126 -12.15 -2.26 3.65
N THR A 127 -12.21 -0.99 3.99
CA THR A 127 -13.14 -0.03 3.39
C THR A 127 -12.39 1.11 2.72
N PHE A 128 -12.71 1.38 1.46
CA PHE A 128 -12.21 2.49 0.67
C PHE A 128 -13.39 3.32 0.15
N ILE A 129 -13.37 4.62 0.40
CA ILE A 129 -14.42 5.56 -0.03
C ILE A 129 -13.77 6.70 -0.81
N ASN A 130 -14.19 6.92 -2.05
CA ASN A 130 -13.68 8.00 -2.92
C ASN A 130 -12.15 8.01 -3.03
N CYS A 131 -11.54 6.84 -3.09
CA CYS A 131 -10.09 6.71 -3.21
C CYS A 131 -9.67 6.56 -4.66
N THR A 132 -8.54 7.16 -5.02
CA THR A 132 -8.07 7.15 -6.41
C THR A 132 -6.59 6.80 -6.51
N ASN A 133 -6.23 5.95 -7.48
CA ASN A 133 -4.84 5.70 -7.85
C ASN A 133 -4.54 6.18 -9.27
N TYR A 134 -3.49 6.95 -9.41
CA TYR A 134 -2.88 7.37 -10.68
C TYR A 134 -1.48 6.78 -10.87
N GLY A 135 -0.90 6.21 -9.82
CA GLY A 135 0.46 5.67 -9.81
C GLY A 135 0.56 4.31 -10.47
N SER A 136 1.78 3.88 -10.72
CA SER A 136 2.06 2.55 -11.26
C SER A 136 2.15 1.53 -10.13
N VAL A 137 1.46 0.40 -10.28
CA VAL A 137 1.44 -0.72 -9.34
C VAL A 137 1.99 -1.96 -10.01
N LYS A 138 3.03 -2.57 -9.45
CA LYS A 138 3.67 -3.74 -10.04
C LYS A 138 3.97 -4.81 -9.00
N ALA A 139 3.53 -6.04 -9.24
CA ALA A 139 4.05 -7.24 -8.60
C ALA A 139 5.11 -7.88 -9.50
N ASN A 140 6.10 -8.56 -8.89
CA ASN A 140 7.13 -9.26 -9.64
C ASN A 140 6.49 -10.25 -10.63
N PRO A 141 6.79 -10.16 -11.94
CA PRO A 141 6.22 -11.02 -12.96
C PRO A 141 6.61 -12.50 -12.79
N ASP A 142 7.76 -12.79 -12.17
CA ASP A 142 8.20 -14.16 -11.90
C ASP A 142 7.37 -14.87 -10.83
N SER A 143 6.41 -14.17 -10.22
CA SER A 143 5.43 -14.75 -9.31
C SER A 143 4.32 -15.58 -10.00
N SER A 144 4.43 -15.86 -11.31
CA SER A 144 3.38 -16.43 -12.16
C SER A 144 3.04 -17.93 -11.91
N GLY A 145 3.74 -18.61 -11.00
CA GLY A 145 3.65 -20.07 -10.82
C GLY A 145 2.51 -20.59 -9.93
N PHE A 146 1.60 -19.76 -9.42
CA PHE A 146 0.64 -20.21 -8.39
C PHE A 146 -0.81 -19.82 -8.69
N SER A 147 -1.61 -20.81 -8.97
CA SER A 147 -3.07 -20.76 -8.97
C SER A 147 -3.66 -20.93 -7.56
N SER A 148 -3.12 -20.24 -6.55
CA SER A 148 -3.68 -20.35 -5.20
C SER A 148 -4.89 -19.43 -5.05
N PRO A 149 -6.03 -19.90 -4.52
CA PRO A 149 -7.20 -19.07 -4.26
C PRO A 149 -6.96 -17.94 -3.23
N GLY A 150 -5.78 -17.86 -2.66
CA GLY A 150 -5.44 -16.93 -1.58
C GLY A 150 -4.70 -15.65 -2.00
N GLY A 151 -4.59 -15.34 -3.30
CA GLY A 151 -4.29 -14.00 -3.78
C GLY A 151 -2.83 -13.56 -3.77
N TYR A 152 -2.12 -13.91 -4.83
CA TYR A 152 -1.08 -13.06 -5.36
C TYR A 152 -1.72 -11.95 -6.16
N GLY A 153 -1.12 -10.80 -6.18
CA GLY A 153 -1.57 -9.87 -7.19
C GLY A 153 -1.22 -8.43 -6.94
N ALA A 154 -1.57 -7.67 -7.96
CA ALA A 154 -1.51 -6.23 -7.93
C ALA A 154 -2.94 -5.68 -8.09
N GLY A 155 -3.31 -4.74 -7.26
CA GLY A 155 -4.56 -3.99 -7.38
C GLY A 155 -4.31 -2.51 -7.52
N GLY A 156 -5.07 -1.83 -8.36
CA GLY A 156 -4.92 -0.39 -8.56
C GLY A 156 -5.11 0.39 -7.27
N ILE A 157 -6.15 0.10 -6.51
CA ILE A 157 -6.40 0.66 -5.18
C ILE A 157 -5.81 -0.26 -4.11
N ALA A 158 -6.26 -1.50 -4.07
CA ALA A 158 -5.79 -2.50 -3.14
C ALA A 158 -5.74 -3.87 -3.81
N CYS A 159 -4.81 -4.75 -3.39
CA CYS A 159 -4.81 -6.13 -3.85
C CYS A 159 -5.99 -6.91 -3.25
N ILE A 160 -6.30 -6.65 -1.98
CA ILE A 160 -7.50 -7.18 -1.31
C ILE A 160 -8.25 -6.02 -0.66
N ALA A 161 -9.55 -5.94 -0.95
CA ALA A 161 -10.47 -5.03 -0.30
C ALA A 161 -11.81 -5.72 -0.05
N ARG A 162 -12.56 -5.29 0.97
CA ARG A 162 -13.91 -5.78 1.24
C ARG A 162 -14.99 -4.84 0.68
N VAL A 163 -14.78 -3.54 0.82
CA VAL A 163 -15.73 -2.52 0.40
C VAL A 163 -15.00 -1.43 -0.36
N MET A 164 -15.46 -1.13 -1.57
CA MET A 164 -14.98 0.01 -2.37
C MET A 164 -16.19 0.83 -2.85
N ILE A 165 -16.22 2.11 -2.53
CA ILE A 165 -17.31 3.03 -2.91
C ILE A 165 -16.69 4.25 -3.57
N GLY A 166 -17.08 4.56 -4.80
CA GLY A 166 -16.60 5.74 -5.53
C GLY A 166 -15.09 5.74 -5.80
N CYS A 167 -14.45 4.57 -5.82
CA CYS A 167 -13.01 4.43 -6.06
C CYS A 167 -12.69 4.32 -7.55
N ALA A 168 -11.53 4.82 -7.96
CA ALA A 168 -11.07 4.75 -9.35
C ALA A 168 -9.58 4.45 -9.45
N ASN A 169 -9.18 3.66 -10.44
CA ASN A 169 -7.81 3.47 -10.82
C ASN A 169 -7.56 3.95 -12.24
N TYR A 170 -6.65 4.90 -12.39
CA TYR A 170 -6.16 5.41 -13.67
C TYR A 170 -4.69 5.05 -13.93
N GLY A 171 -4.03 4.45 -12.91
CA GLY A 171 -2.65 4.01 -13.02
C GLY A 171 -2.51 2.65 -13.69
N SER A 172 -1.30 2.33 -14.11
CA SER A 172 -0.98 1.01 -14.65
C SER A 172 -0.90 -0.04 -13.55
N VAL A 173 -1.41 -1.24 -13.83
CA VAL A 173 -1.33 -2.39 -12.92
C VAL A 173 -0.72 -3.57 -13.67
N VAL A 174 0.41 -4.08 -13.15
CA VAL A 174 1.13 -5.21 -13.75
C VAL A 174 1.40 -6.28 -12.71
N ALA A 175 1.02 -7.52 -13.01
CA ALA A 175 1.35 -8.67 -12.18
C ALA A 175 1.63 -9.89 -13.05
N GLY A 176 2.51 -10.77 -12.61
CA GLY A 176 2.72 -12.07 -13.26
C GLY A 176 1.58 -13.07 -13.02
N GLY A 177 0.77 -12.83 -11.98
CA GLY A 177 -0.43 -13.61 -11.63
C GLY A 177 -1.70 -12.81 -11.87
N GLN A 178 -2.46 -12.52 -10.81
CA GLN A 178 -3.69 -11.74 -10.89
C GLN A 178 -3.41 -10.23 -10.86
N ALA A 179 -3.89 -9.50 -11.83
CA ALA A 179 -3.92 -8.06 -11.84
C ALA A 179 -5.36 -7.57 -11.84
N GLY A 180 -5.72 -6.69 -10.91
CA GLY A 180 -7.03 -6.09 -10.81
C GLY A 180 -6.97 -4.58 -10.85
N GLY A 181 -7.82 -3.96 -11.65
CA GLY A 181 -8.14 -2.54 -11.50
C GLY A 181 -9.01 -2.31 -10.26
N VAL A 182 -9.88 -1.32 -10.32
CA VAL A 182 -11.03 -1.23 -9.42
C VAL A 182 -12.11 -2.12 -10.05
N GLY A 183 -12.61 -3.07 -9.33
CA GLY A 183 -13.76 -3.85 -9.74
C GLY A 183 -15.04 -3.07 -9.49
#